data_8589a3f4f7cf8aa6f29416172f16ff9c
#
_entry.id   8589a3f4f7cf8aa6f29416172f16ff9c
#
_cell.length_a   1.000
_cell.length_b   1.000
_cell.length_c   1.000
_cell.angle_alpha   90.00
_cell.angle_beta   90.00
_cell.angle_gamma   90.00
#
_symmetry.space_group_name_H-M   'P 1'
#
loop_
_entity.id
_entity.type
_entity.pdbx_description
1 polymer ?
#
loop_
_entity_poly.entity_id
_entity_poly.type
_entity_poly.pdbx_seq_one_letter_code
_entity_poly.pdbx_strand_id
1 'polypeptide(L)'
;MISDNTVQRVKDLSIVDVLGKYVKLQRQGANYVCCCPFHGEKSPSLNVSPSKNLWHCFGCDRGGDAIKFVMELQNIEFHTAVEEIAKSNGVYVEYVATERSEEQIADAKHRESLLIAIEQVHEYFVSSLETDAKGKDYAFRRWGEEFCHKVGIGFAPYSSAAFLDWCKSKAINIDLLLEVGIVKKSDNDGSLYAFFRNRVTIPIRSRSRKIIGFTARDITGNEKAKYINSTTSKIFAKGEVLFGIDKAANAARNEDFVICVEGAPDVLRLQSVGL
;
A
#
# COMPACT_ATOMS: atom_id res chain seq x y z
N MET A 1 -10.69 6.60 -17.31
CA MET A 1 -11.38 7.53 -16.37
C MET A 1 -12.89 7.32 -16.53
N ILE A 2 -13.67 7.41 -15.44
CA ILE A 2 -15.14 7.36 -15.56
C ILE A 2 -15.61 8.59 -16.34
N SER A 3 -16.60 8.43 -17.24
CA SER A 3 -17.13 9.55 -18.02
C SER A 3 -17.81 10.59 -17.11
N ASP A 4 -17.72 11.87 -17.48
CA ASP A 4 -18.43 12.94 -16.77
C ASP A 4 -19.96 12.71 -16.77
N ASN A 5 -20.49 12.10 -17.83
CA ASN A 5 -21.88 11.69 -17.92
C ASN A 5 -22.27 10.68 -16.83
N THR A 6 -21.41 9.67 -16.59
CA THR A 6 -21.63 8.70 -15.49
C THR A 6 -21.57 9.39 -14.13
N VAL A 7 -20.59 10.26 -13.90
CA VAL A 7 -20.45 11.02 -12.65
C VAL A 7 -21.71 11.87 -12.41
N GLN A 8 -22.20 12.54 -13.46
CA GLN A 8 -23.40 13.36 -13.35
C GLN A 8 -24.64 12.51 -13.04
N ARG A 9 -24.83 11.38 -13.73
CA ARG A 9 -25.93 10.44 -13.46
C ARG A 9 -25.90 9.92 -12.02
N VAL A 10 -24.72 9.67 -11.46
CA VAL A 10 -24.56 9.26 -10.06
C VAL A 10 -24.89 10.42 -9.12
N LYS A 11 -24.51 11.66 -9.43
CA LYS A 11 -24.87 12.86 -8.64
C LYS A 11 -26.35 13.16 -8.65
N ASP A 12 -27.05 12.83 -9.75
CA ASP A 12 -28.49 13.05 -9.91
C ASP A 12 -29.33 11.99 -9.17
N LEU A 13 -28.74 10.93 -8.65
CA LEU A 13 -29.43 9.96 -7.80
C LEU A 13 -29.92 10.63 -6.51
N SER A 14 -31.08 10.16 -6.02
CA SER A 14 -31.60 10.60 -4.72
C SER A 14 -30.62 10.28 -3.59
N ILE A 15 -30.16 11.30 -2.93
CA ILE A 15 -29.25 11.13 -1.78
C ILE A 15 -29.86 10.26 -0.68
N VAL A 16 -31.17 10.30 -0.50
CA VAL A 16 -31.89 9.48 0.48
C VAL A 16 -31.78 8.00 0.11
N ASP A 17 -31.93 7.67 -1.18
CA ASP A 17 -31.86 6.29 -1.67
C ASP A 17 -30.41 5.75 -1.60
N VAL A 18 -29.43 6.59 -1.88
CA VAL A 18 -28.02 6.21 -1.78
C VAL A 18 -27.63 6.02 -0.33
N LEU A 19 -27.82 7.04 0.54
CA LEU A 19 -27.42 6.98 1.94
C LEU A 19 -28.21 5.93 2.73
N GLY A 20 -29.49 5.71 2.36
CA GLY A 20 -30.34 4.69 3.01
C GLY A 20 -29.82 3.25 2.91
N LYS A 21 -28.86 2.98 2.01
CA LYS A 21 -28.18 1.68 1.90
C LYS A 21 -27.06 1.51 2.94
N TYR A 22 -26.58 2.60 3.52
CA TYR A 22 -25.46 2.61 4.46
C TYR A 22 -25.87 2.96 5.89
N VAL A 23 -26.89 3.83 6.05
CA VAL A 23 -27.36 4.30 7.36
C VAL A 23 -28.88 4.28 7.45
N LYS A 24 -29.41 4.09 8.65
CA LYS A 24 -30.86 4.07 8.89
C LYS A 24 -31.38 5.51 9.00
N LEU A 25 -31.94 6.01 7.91
CA LEU A 25 -32.54 7.35 7.84
C LEU A 25 -33.94 7.38 8.47
N GLN A 26 -34.21 8.43 9.26
CA GLN A 26 -35.53 8.72 9.83
C GLN A 26 -36.04 10.03 9.27
N ARG A 27 -37.30 10.08 8.83
CA ARG A 27 -37.89 11.29 8.28
C ARG A 27 -38.19 12.31 9.38
N GLN A 28 -37.73 13.54 9.17
CA GLN A 28 -37.99 14.69 10.04
C GLN A 28 -38.43 15.89 9.20
N GLY A 29 -39.74 16.07 9.09
CA GLY A 29 -40.34 17.10 8.20
C GLY A 29 -40.02 16.86 6.72
N ALA A 30 -39.39 17.84 6.09
CA ALA A 30 -38.96 17.78 4.69
C ALA A 30 -37.57 17.08 4.51
N ASN A 31 -36.86 16.84 5.58
CA ASN A 31 -35.51 16.25 5.60
C ASN A 31 -35.52 14.85 6.23
N TYR A 32 -34.33 14.22 6.21
CA TYR A 32 -34.06 12.97 6.94
C TYR A 32 -32.92 13.17 7.89
N VAL A 33 -32.89 12.42 8.99
CA VAL A 33 -31.85 12.48 10.03
C VAL A 33 -31.39 11.09 10.41
N CYS A 34 -30.14 10.97 10.82
CA CYS A 34 -29.58 9.77 11.44
C CYS A 34 -28.43 10.12 12.41
N CYS A 35 -28.02 9.19 13.24
CA CYS A 35 -26.75 9.31 13.94
C CYS A 35 -25.62 9.32 12.92
N CYS A 36 -24.66 10.22 13.10
CA CYS A 36 -23.54 10.40 12.18
C CYS A 36 -22.57 9.20 12.29
N PRO A 37 -22.20 8.58 11.17
CA PRO A 37 -21.25 7.47 11.19
C PRO A 37 -19.79 7.92 11.34
N PHE A 38 -19.52 9.23 11.31
CA PHE A 38 -18.15 9.78 11.32
C PHE A 38 -17.69 10.23 12.72
N HIS A 39 -18.57 10.23 13.72
CA HIS A 39 -18.24 10.50 15.12
C HIS A 39 -19.24 9.79 16.06
N GLY A 40 -18.80 9.54 17.28
CA GLY A 40 -19.64 8.87 18.28
C GLY A 40 -20.72 9.78 18.85
N GLU A 41 -22.00 9.45 18.64
CA GLU A 41 -23.13 10.16 19.20
C GLU A 41 -24.33 9.24 19.50
N LYS A 42 -25.22 9.71 20.41
CA LYS A 42 -26.44 8.97 20.78
C LYS A 42 -27.72 9.60 20.24
N SER A 43 -27.65 10.84 19.77
CA SER A 43 -28.78 11.58 19.19
C SER A 43 -28.48 11.96 17.75
N PRO A 44 -29.45 11.86 16.81
CA PRO A 44 -29.22 12.17 15.40
C PRO A 44 -28.80 13.62 15.18
N SER A 45 -27.62 13.83 14.57
CA SER A 45 -27.12 15.16 14.18
C SER A 45 -26.80 15.28 12.69
N LEU A 46 -26.77 14.17 11.96
CA LEU A 46 -26.59 14.18 10.51
C LEU A 46 -27.95 14.43 9.85
N ASN A 47 -28.06 15.52 9.08
CA ASN A 47 -29.25 15.93 8.34
C ASN A 47 -29.03 15.68 6.84
N VAL A 48 -30.02 15.09 6.18
CA VAL A 48 -30.02 14.82 4.72
C VAL A 48 -31.16 15.62 4.11
N SER A 49 -30.85 16.53 3.20
CA SER A 49 -31.80 17.38 2.50
C SER A 49 -32.07 16.83 1.07
N PRO A 50 -33.23 16.24 0.81
CA PRO A 50 -33.56 15.74 -0.53
C PRO A 50 -33.62 16.87 -1.56
N SER A 51 -34.14 18.04 -1.19
CA SER A 51 -34.29 19.18 -2.11
C SER A 51 -32.96 19.78 -2.56
N LYS A 52 -31.92 19.68 -1.73
CA LYS A 52 -30.56 20.14 -2.05
C LYS A 52 -29.67 19.00 -2.58
N ASN A 53 -30.12 17.76 -2.43
CA ASN A 53 -29.34 16.54 -2.69
C ASN A 53 -28.00 16.50 -1.93
N LEU A 54 -28.01 17.02 -0.68
CA LEU A 54 -26.82 17.16 0.20
C LEU A 54 -27.11 16.64 1.58
N TRP A 55 -26.06 16.26 2.28
CA TRP A 55 -26.07 15.96 3.71
C TRP A 55 -25.14 16.90 4.48
N HIS A 56 -25.44 17.11 5.75
CA HIS A 56 -24.59 17.89 6.68
C HIS A 56 -24.78 17.38 8.12
N CYS A 57 -23.69 17.19 8.83
CA CYS A 57 -23.70 16.82 10.23
C CYS A 57 -23.44 18.06 11.11
N PHE A 58 -24.39 18.42 11.97
CA PHE A 58 -24.27 19.54 12.90
C PHE A 58 -23.39 19.21 14.12
N GLY A 59 -22.99 17.93 14.33
CA GLY A 59 -22.10 17.52 15.41
C GLY A 59 -20.62 17.64 15.07
N CYS A 60 -20.23 17.26 13.85
CA CYS A 60 -18.82 17.30 13.42
C CYS A 60 -18.55 18.18 12.19
N ASP A 61 -19.54 18.94 11.75
CA ASP A 61 -19.48 19.90 10.63
C ASP A 61 -19.07 19.30 9.26
N ARG A 62 -19.14 17.98 9.11
CA ARG A 62 -18.93 17.30 7.84
C ARG A 62 -20.18 17.38 6.99
N GLY A 63 -19.98 17.48 5.66
CA GLY A 63 -21.09 17.52 4.72
C GLY A 63 -20.65 17.38 3.27
N GLY A 64 -21.63 17.13 2.38
CA GLY A 64 -21.37 16.95 0.95
C GLY A 64 -22.51 16.30 0.22
N ASP A 65 -22.20 15.77 -0.97
CA ASP A 65 -23.09 14.94 -1.79
C ASP A 65 -23.00 13.44 -1.40
N ALA A 66 -23.76 12.61 -2.10
CA ALA A 66 -23.75 11.16 -1.87
C ALA A 66 -22.39 10.52 -2.14
N ILE A 67 -21.63 11.00 -3.12
CA ILE A 67 -20.32 10.47 -3.46
C ILE A 67 -19.36 10.74 -2.31
N LYS A 68 -19.33 11.97 -1.81
CA LYS A 68 -18.47 12.34 -0.68
C LYS A 68 -18.81 11.54 0.59
N PHE A 69 -20.11 11.27 0.84
CA PHE A 69 -20.52 10.42 1.95
C PHE A 69 -19.91 9.03 1.86
N VAL A 70 -20.01 8.37 0.71
CA VAL A 70 -19.49 7.01 0.50
C VAL A 70 -17.97 6.99 0.54
N MET A 71 -17.30 7.99 -0.05
CA MET A 71 -15.85 8.15 0.04
C MET A 71 -15.36 8.19 1.49
N GLU A 72 -15.97 9.04 2.31
CA GLU A 72 -15.57 9.20 3.72
C GLU A 72 -15.96 7.97 4.55
N LEU A 73 -17.14 7.40 4.34
CA LEU A 73 -17.63 6.25 5.10
C LEU A 73 -16.78 5.00 4.88
N GLN A 74 -16.37 4.76 3.65
CA GLN A 74 -15.61 3.57 3.29
C GLN A 74 -14.11 3.83 3.13
N ASN A 75 -13.69 5.10 3.25
CA ASN A 75 -12.30 5.54 3.04
C ASN A 75 -11.75 5.07 1.67
N ILE A 76 -12.52 5.34 0.62
CA ILE A 76 -12.22 4.99 -0.77
C ILE A 76 -12.08 6.23 -1.66
N GLU A 77 -11.39 6.05 -2.77
CA GLU A 77 -11.16 7.12 -3.76
C GLU A 77 -12.44 7.44 -4.53
N PHE A 78 -12.49 8.67 -5.09
CA PHE A 78 -13.65 9.19 -5.82
C PHE A 78 -14.19 8.24 -6.92
N HIS A 79 -13.29 7.70 -7.75
CA HIS A 79 -13.70 6.80 -8.83
C HIS A 79 -14.31 5.49 -8.30
N THR A 80 -13.76 4.94 -7.22
CA THR A 80 -14.28 3.72 -6.58
C THR A 80 -15.66 3.96 -5.96
N ALA A 81 -15.85 5.13 -5.32
CA ALA A 81 -17.16 5.51 -4.77
C ALA A 81 -18.23 5.68 -5.87
N VAL A 82 -17.87 6.32 -6.99
CA VAL A 82 -18.76 6.45 -8.15
C VAL A 82 -19.16 5.09 -8.72
N GLU A 83 -18.21 4.17 -8.89
CA GLU A 83 -18.47 2.80 -9.37
C GLU A 83 -19.40 2.03 -8.44
N GLU A 84 -19.16 2.11 -7.14
CA GLU A 84 -19.97 1.42 -6.12
C GLU A 84 -21.40 1.94 -6.08
N ILE A 85 -21.57 3.27 -6.06
CA ILE A 85 -22.89 3.89 -6.09
C ILE A 85 -23.60 3.54 -7.41
N ALA A 86 -22.91 3.63 -8.54
CA ALA A 86 -23.45 3.29 -9.85
C ALA A 86 -23.95 1.84 -9.87
N LYS A 87 -23.09 0.90 -9.47
CA LYS A 87 -23.41 -0.54 -9.41
C LYS A 87 -24.61 -0.83 -8.52
N SER A 88 -24.63 -0.23 -7.32
CA SER A 88 -25.71 -0.47 -6.35
C SER A 88 -27.04 0.18 -6.75
N ASN A 89 -27.05 1.14 -7.68
CA ASN A 89 -28.25 1.84 -8.15
C ASN A 89 -28.56 1.57 -9.63
N GLY A 90 -27.92 0.56 -10.26
CA GLY A 90 -28.23 0.17 -11.64
C GLY A 90 -27.81 1.21 -12.69
N VAL A 91 -26.88 2.10 -12.38
CA VAL A 91 -26.32 3.05 -13.32
C VAL A 91 -25.18 2.38 -14.08
N TYR A 92 -25.28 2.36 -15.40
CA TYR A 92 -24.19 1.86 -16.24
C TYR A 92 -23.00 2.81 -16.19
N VAL A 93 -21.82 2.26 -15.91
CA VAL A 93 -20.57 3.03 -15.84
C VAL A 93 -19.91 3.07 -17.21
N GLU A 94 -19.87 4.26 -17.79
CA GLU A 94 -19.14 4.52 -19.02
C GLU A 94 -17.71 4.96 -18.69
N TYR A 95 -16.74 4.30 -19.32
CA TYR A 95 -15.34 4.67 -19.21
C TYR A 95 -14.92 5.43 -20.47
N VAL A 96 -14.48 6.67 -20.28
CA VAL A 96 -13.77 7.39 -21.34
C VAL A 96 -12.33 6.92 -21.32
N ALA A 97 -11.85 6.41 -22.43
CA ALA A 97 -10.42 6.21 -22.64
C ALA A 97 -9.77 7.60 -22.55
N THR A 98 -9.22 7.93 -21.41
CA THR A 98 -8.28 9.05 -21.34
C THR A 98 -7.09 8.60 -22.17
N GLU A 99 -6.82 9.27 -23.27
CA GLU A 99 -5.52 9.21 -23.91
C GLU A 99 -4.53 9.65 -22.83
N ARG A 100 -3.91 8.64 -22.18
CA ARG A 100 -2.73 8.92 -21.35
C ARG A 100 -1.73 9.53 -22.28
N SER A 101 -1.15 10.66 -21.89
CA SER A 101 -0.06 11.23 -22.68
C SER A 101 1.01 10.14 -22.87
N GLU A 102 1.73 10.17 -23.97
CA GLU A 102 2.84 9.23 -24.22
C GLU A 102 3.81 9.20 -23.05
N GLU A 103 4.02 10.35 -22.39
CA GLU A 103 4.82 10.49 -21.19
C GLU A 103 4.24 9.70 -19.99
N GLN A 104 2.92 9.77 -19.75
CA GLN A 104 2.26 9.02 -18.68
C GLN A 104 2.31 7.51 -18.92
N ILE A 105 2.22 7.07 -20.18
CA ILE A 105 2.35 5.67 -20.56
C ILE A 105 3.78 5.20 -20.33
N ALA A 106 4.77 6.02 -20.75
CA ALA A 106 6.19 5.73 -20.57
C ALA A 106 6.56 5.65 -19.08
N ASP A 107 6.07 6.58 -18.23
CA ASP A 107 6.34 6.57 -16.79
C ASP A 107 5.71 5.36 -16.11
N ALA A 108 4.48 5.01 -16.44
CA ALA A 108 3.81 3.81 -15.91
C ALA A 108 4.57 2.52 -16.29
N LYS A 109 5.01 2.41 -17.54
CA LYS A 109 5.81 1.27 -18.03
C LYS A 109 7.17 1.20 -17.35
N HIS A 110 7.82 2.34 -17.16
CA HIS A 110 9.09 2.42 -16.46
C HIS A 110 8.93 2.00 -14.98
N ARG A 111 7.90 2.50 -14.29
CA ARG A 111 7.57 2.09 -12.92
C ARG A 111 7.30 0.58 -12.81
N GLU A 112 6.63 0.00 -13.78
CA GLU A 112 6.40 -1.45 -13.84
C GLU A 112 7.71 -2.21 -14.00
N SER A 113 8.63 -1.74 -14.85
CA SER A 113 9.97 -2.33 -15.02
C SER A 113 10.77 -2.31 -13.72
N LEU A 114 10.70 -1.23 -12.93
CA LEU A 114 11.32 -1.15 -11.60
C LEU A 114 10.75 -2.18 -10.63
N LEU A 115 9.42 -2.36 -10.62
CA LEU A 115 8.75 -3.35 -9.78
C LEU A 115 9.13 -4.78 -10.15
N ILE A 116 9.25 -5.09 -11.44
CA ILE A 116 9.70 -6.41 -11.92
C ILE A 116 11.15 -6.65 -11.49
N ALA A 117 12.04 -5.68 -11.68
CA ALA A 117 13.44 -5.82 -11.29
C ALA A 117 13.62 -6.06 -9.78
N ILE A 118 12.89 -5.34 -8.94
CA ILE A 118 13.00 -5.51 -7.48
C ILE A 118 12.38 -6.85 -7.01
N GLU A 119 11.33 -7.35 -7.68
CA GLU A 119 10.76 -8.67 -7.39
C GLU A 119 11.77 -9.79 -7.72
N GLN A 120 12.48 -9.72 -8.85
CA GLN A 120 13.54 -10.66 -9.19
C GLN A 120 14.67 -10.65 -8.15
N VAL A 121 15.07 -9.48 -7.67
CA VAL A 121 16.06 -9.36 -6.58
C VAL A 121 15.54 -10.00 -5.29
N HIS A 122 14.26 -9.84 -5.00
CA HIS A 122 13.64 -10.50 -3.85
C HIS A 122 13.72 -12.02 -3.95
N GLU A 123 13.41 -12.60 -5.09
CA GLU A 123 13.56 -14.05 -5.35
C GLU A 123 15.00 -14.52 -5.12
N TYR A 124 16.00 -13.73 -5.57
CA TYR A 124 17.39 -14.01 -5.29
C TYR A 124 17.70 -14.02 -3.79
N PHE A 125 17.20 -13.04 -3.04
CA PHE A 125 17.42 -12.98 -1.59
C PHE A 125 16.74 -14.14 -0.86
N VAL A 126 15.53 -14.51 -1.25
CA VAL A 126 14.81 -15.66 -0.67
C VAL A 126 15.59 -16.95 -0.95
N SER A 127 16.00 -17.19 -2.20
CA SER A 127 16.80 -18.39 -2.54
C SER A 127 18.16 -18.41 -1.84
N SER A 128 18.78 -17.25 -1.64
CA SER A 128 20.06 -17.13 -0.91
C SER A 128 19.90 -17.45 0.58
N LEU A 129 18.76 -17.14 1.20
CA LEU A 129 18.49 -17.52 2.57
C LEU A 129 18.52 -19.05 2.73
N GLU A 130 18.00 -19.80 1.76
CA GLU A 130 17.95 -21.27 1.82
C GLU A 130 19.34 -21.93 1.84
N THR A 131 20.36 -21.25 1.37
CA THR A 131 21.73 -21.74 1.33
C THR A 131 22.63 -21.15 2.43
N ASP A 132 22.21 -20.07 3.10
CA ASP A 132 23.03 -19.41 4.13
C ASP A 132 22.62 -19.86 5.55
N ALA A 133 23.50 -20.63 6.20
CA ALA A 133 23.23 -21.17 7.54
C ALA A 133 23.06 -20.08 8.61
N LYS A 134 23.82 -18.96 8.53
CA LYS A 134 23.76 -17.87 9.52
C LYS A 134 22.48 -17.05 9.34
N GLY A 135 22.13 -16.77 8.10
CA GLY A 135 20.88 -16.08 7.77
C GLY A 135 19.66 -16.86 8.24
N LYS A 136 19.63 -18.18 7.97
CA LYS A 136 18.56 -19.09 8.44
C LYS A 136 18.47 -19.10 9.97
N ASP A 137 19.58 -19.35 10.65
CA ASP A 137 19.61 -19.43 12.11
C ASP A 137 19.05 -18.15 12.72
N TYR A 138 19.50 -16.98 12.24
CA TYR A 138 18.98 -15.70 12.70
C TYR A 138 17.49 -15.52 12.45
N ALA A 139 17.04 -15.73 11.22
CA ALA A 139 15.67 -15.45 10.82
C ALA A 139 14.66 -16.42 11.46
N PHE A 140 14.97 -17.73 11.43
CA PHE A 140 14.09 -18.78 11.90
C PHE A 140 13.96 -18.80 13.43
N ARG A 141 15.03 -18.53 14.17
CA ARG A 141 14.93 -18.34 15.63
C ARG A 141 14.07 -17.14 16.02
N ARG A 142 14.08 -16.09 15.21
CA ARG A 142 13.39 -14.84 15.55
C ARG A 142 11.90 -14.87 15.22
N TRP A 143 11.52 -15.43 14.08
CA TRP A 143 10.16 -15.34 13.57
C TRP A 143 9.51 -16.69 13.25
N GLY A 144 10.27 -17.78 13.24
CA GLY A 144 9.83 -19.10 12.80
C GLY A 144 10.04 -19.33 11.29
N GLU A 145 10.36 -20.55 10.90
CA GLU A 145 10.66 -20.92 9.52
C GLU A 145 9.47 -20.68 8.59
N GLU A 146 8.30 -21.24 8.94
CA GLU A 146 7.07 -21.11 8.18
C GLU A 146 6.68 -19.65 7.95
N PHE A 147 6.80 -18.83 9.00
CA PHE A 147 6.50 -17.39 8.90
C PHE A 147 7.49 -16.66 8.01
N CYS A 148 8.78 -16.99 8.08
CA CYS A 148 9.82 -16.42 7.20
C CYS A 148 9.52 -16.69 5.74
N HIS A 149 9.15 -17.92 5.38
CA HIS A 149 8.74 -18.28 4.01
C HIS A 149 7.47 -17.53 3.58
N LYS A 150 6.46 -17.47 4.45
CA LYS A 150 5.19 -16.78 4.17
C LYS A 150 5.36 -15.28 3.89
N VAL A 151 6.28 -14.62 4.60
CA VAL A 151 6.56 -13.18 4.43
C VAL A 151 7.55 -12.93 3.30
N GLY A 152 8.39 -13.91 2.97
CA GLY A 152 9.48 -13.80 2.00
C GLY A 152 10.71 -13.12 2.61
N ILE A 153 11.10 -13.53 3.83
CA ILE A 153 12.38 -13.12 4.41
C ILE A 153 13.50 -13.70 3.55
N GLY A 154 14.51 -12.90 3.25
CA GLY A 154 15.64 -13.30 2.42
C GLY A 154 16.99 -13.01 3.07
N PHE A 155 18.05 -13.32 2.36
CA PHE A 155 19.41 -12.99 2.75
C PHE A 155 20.18 -12.40 1.58
N ALA A 156 20.83 -11.27 1.81
CA ALA A 156 21.72 -10.65 0.85
C ALA A 156 23.16 -11.13 1.11
N PRO A 157 23.74 -11.96 0.23
CA PRO A 157 25.12 -12.46 0.40
C PRO A 157 26.16 -11.34 0.37
N TYR A 158 27.37 -11.65 0.86
CA TYR A 158 28.46 -10.67 0.91
C TYR A 158 28.97 -10.25 -0.47
N SER A 159 29.07 -11.20 -1.41
CA SER A 159 29.73 -10.98 -2.69
C SER A 159 28.92 -10.15 -3.65
N SER A 160 29.31 -8.88 -3.84
CA SER A 160 28.73 -8.01 -4.88
C SER A 160 29.00 -8.57 -6.29
N ALA A 161 30.16 -9.18 -6.53
CA ALA A 161 30.47 -9.76 -7.85
C ALA A 161 29.50 -10.91 -8.20
N ALA A 162 29.28 -11.85 -7.27
CA ALA A 162 28.35 -12.95 -7.48
C ALA A 162 26.91 -12.46 -7.73
N PHE A 163 26.48 -11.41 -7.00
CA PHE A 163 25.17 -10.79 -7.23
C PHE A 163 25.06 -10.15 -8.63
N LEU A 164 26.07 -9.39 -9.04
CA LEU A 164 26.08 -8.74 -10.35
C LEU A 164 26.16 -9.76 -11.51
N ASP A 165 26.91 -10.85 -11.34
CA ASP A 165 26.97 -11.94 -12.32
C ASP A 165 25.63 -12.69 -12.41
N TRP A 166 24.95 -12.88 -11.29
CA TRP A 166 23.58 -13.40 -11.28
C TRP A 166 22.64 -12.46 -12.03
N CYS A 167 22.69 -11.14 -11.78
CA CYS A 167 21.87 -10.16 -12.49
C CYS A 167 22.09 -10.26 -14.02
N LYS A 168 23.35 -10.36 -14.46
CA LYS A 168 23.69 -10.56 -15.88
C LYS A 168 23.08 -11.85 -16.43
N SER A 169 23.18 -12.96 -15.69
CA SER A 169 22.65 -14.27 -16.10
C SER A 169 21.12 -14.27 -16.27
N LYS A 170 20.43 -13.39 -15.54
CA LYS A 170 18.98 -13.19 -15.61
C LYS A 170 18.56 -12.04 -16.55
N ALA A 171 19.51 -11.42 -17.25
CA ALA A 171 19.28 -10.27 -18.11
C ALA A 171 18.58 -9.10 -17.40
N ILE A 172 18.84 -8.92 -16.11
CA ILE A 172 18.28 -7.81 -15.34
C ILE A 172 19.02 -6.53 -15.70
N ASN A 173 18.28 -5.49 -16.06
CA ASN A 173 18.88 -4.18 -16.35
C ASN A 173 19.41 -3.54 -15.07
N ILE A 174 20.74 -3.35 -15.01
CA ILE A 174 21.44 -2.79 -13.86
C ILE A 174 21.05 -1.32 -13.61
N ASP A 175 20.68 -0.56 -14.62
CA ASP A 175 20.23 0.83 -14.46
C ASP A 175 18.95 0.92 -13.61
N LEU A 176 18.05 -0.03 -13.76
CA LEU A 176 16.86 -0.12 -12.91
C LEU A 176 17.24 -0.39 -11.45
N LEU A 177 18.26 -1.24 -11.21
CA LEU A 177 18.75 -1.56 -9.87
C LEU A 177 19.53 -0.38 -9.24
N LEU A 178 20.21 0.43 -10.04
CA LEU A 178 20.80 1.69 -9.61
C LEU A 178 19.72 2.70 -9.20
N GLU A 179 18.68 2.84 -9.99
CA GLU A 179 17.56 3.77 -9.70
C GLU A 179 16.83 3.41 -8.39
N VAL A 180 16.59 2.13 -8.11
CA VAL A 180 15.98 1.68 -6.85
C VAL A 180 16.97 1.49 -5.70
N GLY A 181 18.26 1.77 -5.93
CA GLY A 181 19.30 1.76 -4.91
C GLY A 181 19.70 0.37 -4.40
N ILE A 182 19.40 -0.70 -5.13
CA ILE A 182 19.87 -2.07 -4.86
C ILE A 182 21.33 -2.25 -5.25
N VAL A 183 21.71 -1.64 -6.37
CA VAL A 183 23.11 -1.49 -6.80
C VAL A 183 23.50 -0.04 -6.58
N LYS A 184 24.72 0.18 -6.19
CA LYS A 184 25.33 1.52 -6.07
C LYS A 184 26.63 1.57 -6.81
N LYS A 185 27.04 2.82 -7.12
CA LYS A 185 28.33 3.13 -7.72
C LYS A 185 29.26 3.67 -6.65
N SER A 186 30.48 3.17 -6.61
CA SER A 186 31.53 3.63 -5.71
C SER A 186 32.00 5.02 -6.12
N ASP A 187 32.11 5.93 -5.15
CA ASP A 187 32.60 7.29 -5.37
C ASP A 187 34.11 7.31 -5.70
N ASN A 188 34.87 6.26 -5.32
CA ASN A 188 36.30 6.22 -5.48
C ASN A 188 36.74 5.81 -6.88
N ASP A 189 36.12 4.77 -7.44
CA ASP A 189 36.58 4.14 -8.68
C ASP A 189 35.44 3.88 -9.69
N GLY A 190 34.22 4.26 -9.32
CA GLY A 190 33.05 4.07 -10.15
C GLY A 190 32.59 2.62 -10.29
N SER A 191 33.17 1.67 -9.55
CA SER A 191 32.77 0.27 -9.56
C SER A 191 31.35 0.09 -9.00
N LEU A 192 30.63 -0.92 -9.54
CA LEU A 192 29.30 -1.26 -9.07
C LEU A 192 29.37 -2.25 -7.91
N TYR A 193 28.51 -2.02 -6.92
CA TYR A 193 28.39 -2.94 -5.78
C TYR A 193 26.94 -3.09 -5.31
N ALA A 194 26.65 -4.25 -4.70
CA ALA A 194 25.36 -4.50 -4.06
C ALA A 194 25.24 -3.66 -2.78
N PHE A 195 24.15 -2.94 -2.61
CA PHE A 195 23.91 -2.11 -1.42
C PHE A 195 23.70 -2.96 -0.16
N PHE A 196 22.92 -4.01 -0.27
CA PHE A 196 22.70 -4.95 0.82
C PHE A 196 23.76 -6.06 0.76
N ARG A 197 24.49 -6.29 1.85
CA ARG A 197 25.52 -7.32 1.97
C ARG A 197 25.55 -7.87 3.39
N ASN A 198 25.67 -9.19 3.55
CA ASN A 198 25.66 -9.90 4.85
C ASN A 198 24.44 -9.52 5.72
N ARG A 199 23.28 -9.39 5.11
CA ARG A 199 22.09 -8.92 5.82
C ARG A 199 20.89 -9.81 5.56
N VAL A 200 20.13 -10.09 6.60
CA VAL A 200 18.79 -10.63 6.46
C VAL A 200 17.91 -9.53 5.92
N THR A 201 17.24 -9.78 4.76
CA THR A 201 16.38 -8.83 4.05
C THR A 201 14.92 -9.08 4.36
N ILE A 202 14.19 -8.02 4.56
CA ILE A 202 12.76 -7.99 4.86
C ILE A 202 12.09 -7.16 3.77
N PRO A 203 11.17 -7.70 2.96
CA PRO A 203 10.54 -6.94 1.89
C PRO A 203 9.59 -5.88 2.45
N ILE A 204 9.64 -4.68 1.90
CA ILE A 204 8.68 -3.61 2.14
C ILE A 204 7.65 -3.67 1.02
N ARG A 205 6.37 -3.78 1.37
CA ARG A 205 5.28 -3.91 0.41
C ARG A 205 4.40 -2.67 0.39
N SER A 206 3.93 -2.32 -0.79
CA SER A 206 2.88 -1.31 -1.00
C SER A 206 1.51 -1.84 -0.51
N ARG A 207 0.51 -0.99 -0.45
CA ARG A 207 -0.90 -1.40 -0.21
C ARG A 207 -1.39 -2.46 -1.21
N SER A 208 -0.91 -2.41 -2.45
CA SER A 208 -1.21 -3.41 -3.49
C SER A 208 -0.33 -4.68 -3.41
N ARG A 209 0.39 -4.86 -2.30
CA ARG A 209 1.27 -6.01 -2.00
C ARG A 209 2.48 -6.17 -2.92
N LYS A 210 2.76 -5.21 -3.79
CA LYS A 210 3.97 -5.17 -4.62
C LYS A 210 5.18 -4.86 -3.74
N ILE A 211 6.31 -5.53 -3.97
CA ILE A 211 7.56 -5.18 -3.30
C ILE A 211 8.05 -3.86 -3.87
N ILE A 212 8.38 -2.93 -2.99
CA ILE A 212 8.83 -1.57 -3.35
C ILE A 212 10.18 -1.22 -2.74
N GLY A 213 10.70 -2.05 -1.86
CA GLY A 213 11.99 -1.88 -1.19
C GLY A 213 12.26 -2.96 -0.17
N PHE A 214 13.36 -2.79 0.55
CA PHE A 214 13.75 -3.69 1.63
C PHE A 214 14.21 -2.89 2.85
N THR A 215 13.98 -3.46 4.03
CA THR A 215 14.78 -3.19 5.22
C THR A 215 15.69 -4.39 5.45
N ALA A 216 16.94 -4.18 5.85
CA ALA A 216 17.90 -5.25 5.97
C ALA A 216 18.72 -5.16 7.27
N ARG A 217 18.75 -6.28 8.00
CA ARG A 217 19.40 -6.43 9.29
C ARG A 217 20.81 -6.97 9.13
N ASP A 218 21.79 -6.28 9.69
CA ASP A 218 23.12 -6.85 9.88
C ASP A 218 23.10 -8.00 10.90
N ILE A 219 23.65 -9.14 10.49
CA ILE A 219 23.77 -10.34 11.34
C ILE A 219 25.22 -10.63 11.76
N THR A 220 26.17 -9.81 11.31
CA THR A 220 27.60 -9.97 11.65
C THR A 220 27.97 -9.25 12.93
N GLY A 221 27.22 -8.20 13.30
CA GLY A 221 27.53 -7.31 14.42
C GLY A 221 28.67 -6.32 14.14
N ASN A 222 29.25 -6.33 12.94
CA ASN A 222 30.40 -5.51 12.57
C ASN A 222 30.02 -4.17 11.94
N GLU A 223 28.78 -4.01 11.53
CA GLU A 223 28.31 -2.82 10.84
C GLU A 223 27.77 -1.78 11.84
N LYS A 224 28.15 -0.49 11.64
CA LYS A 224 27.64 0.63 12.45
C LYS A 224 26.11 0.71 12.45
N ALA A 225 25.50 0.48 11.29
CA ALA A 225 24.05 0.50 11.13
C ALA A 225 23.47 -0.90 11.25
N LYS A 226 22.77 -1.15 12.36
CA LYS A 226 22.07 -2.41 12.64
C LYS A 226 21.02 -2.75 11.58
N TYR A 227 20.29 -1.74 11.12
CA TYR A 227 19.32 -1.82 10.01
C TYR A 227 19.65 -0.77 8.97
N ILE A 228 19.52 -1.13 7.71
CA ILE A 228 19.51 -0.21 6.58
C ILE A 228 18.26 -0.44 5.75
N ASN A 229 17.73 0.64 5.15
CA ASN A 229 16.56 0.59 4.29
C ASN A 229 16.94 0.96 2.86
N SER A 230 16.13 0.51 1.90
CA SER A 230 16.19 1.01 0.53
C SER A 230 16.18 2.54 0.51
N THR A 231 16.88 3.12 -0.45
CA THR A 231 16.85 4.56 -0.70
C THR A 231 15.53 4.96 -1.36
N THR A 232 15.13 6.22 -1.19
CA THR A 232 13.95 6.77 -1.90
C THR A 232 14.14 6.65 -3.41
N SER A 233 13.09 6.22 -4.10
CA SER A 233 13.04 6.02 -5.54
C SER A 233 11.64 6.30 -6.07
N LYS A 234 11.41 6.18 -7.39
CA LYS A 234 10.07 6.32 -7.99
C LYS A 234 9.03 5.33 -7.44
N ILE A 235 9.45 4.20 -6.88
CA ILE A 235 8.54 3.18 -6.33
C ILE A 235 8.49 3.16 -4.81
N PHE A 236 9.42 3.85 -4.11
CA PHE A 236 9.52 3.86 -2.66
C PHE A 236 9.88 5.23 -2.10
N ALA A 237 9.00 5.82 -1.31
CA ALA A 237 9.24 7.04 -0.53
C ALA A 237 9.24 6.70 0.96
N LYS A 238 10.41 6.76 1.61
CA LYS A 238 10.62 6.29 2.98
C LYS A 238 9.67 6.92 4.02
N GLY A 239 9.28 8.18 3.84
CA GLY A 239 8.38 8.90 4.76
C GLY A 239 6.89 8.65 4.50
N GLU A 240 6.52 7.98 3.40
CA GLU A 240 5.14 7.83 2.96
C GLU A 240 4.61 6.40 3.07
N VAL A 241 5.45 5.45 3.48
CA VAL A 241 5.10 4.04 3.55
C VAL A 241 5.19 3.53 4.99
N LEU A 242 4.08 3.03 5.51
CA LEU A 242 4.05 2.28 6.76
C LEU A 242 4.33 0.81 6.46
N PHE A 243 5.32 0.24 7.17
CA PHE A 243 5.62 -1.19 7.07
C PHE A 243 4.44 -2.04 7.56
N GLY A 244 4.04 -3.04 6.79
CA GLY A 244 2.91 -3.93 7.14
C GLY A 244 1.53 -3.39 6.76
N ILE A 245 1.44 -2.22 6.11
CA ILE A 245 0.17 -1.60 5.71
C ILE A 245 -0.66 -2.50 4.76
N ASP A 246 0.00 -3.35 3.98
CA ASP A 246 -0.62 -4.31 3.06
C ASP A 246 -1.52 -5.34 3.78
N LYS A 247 -1.23 -5.61 5.05
CA LYS A 247 -2.02 -6.49 5.93
C LYS A 247 -2.90 -5.69 6.88
N ALA A 248 -2.32 -4.68 7.54
CA ALA A 248 -3.01 -3.88 8.55
C ALA A 248 -4.23 -3.13 8.00
N ALA A 249 -4.21 -2.63 6.76
CA ALA A 249 -5.32 -1.90 6.18
C ALA A 249 -6.63 -2.70 6.09
N ASN A 250 -6.55 -4.02 5.91
CA ASN A 250 -7.74 -4.87 5.89
C ASN A 250 -8.19 -5.27 7.30
N ALA A 251 -7.24 -5.57 8.20
CA ALA A 251 -7.54 -5.91 9.58
C ALA A 251 -8.19 -4.73 10.32
N ALA A 252 -7.67 -3.52 10.13
CA ALA A 252 -8.20 -2.30 10.74
C ALA A 252 -9.68 -2.02 10.44
N ARG A 253 -10.18 -2.50 9.29
CA ARG A 253 -11.61 -2.35 8.93
C ARG A 253 -12.53 -3.27 9.72
N ASN A 254 -12.00 -4.41 10.18
CA ASN A 254 -12.78 -5.43 10.87
C ASN A 254 -12.70 -5.31 12.39
N GLU A 255 -11.55 -4.85 12.91
CA GLU A 255 -11.20 -4.90 14.34
C GLU A 255 -11.29 -3.53 15.04
N ASP A 256 -11.60 -2.44 14.34
CA ASP A 256 -11.70 -1.05 14.83
C ASP A 256 -10.43 -0.51 15.53
N PHE A 257 -9.29 -1.19 15.43
CA PHE A 257 -8.02 -0.72 15.96
C PHE A 257 -6.83 -1.15 15.12
N VAL A 258 -5.70 -0.48 15.30
CA VAL A 258 -4.39 -0.79 14.72
C VAL A 258 -3.32 -0.69 15.78
N ILE A 259 -2.43 -1.68 15.83
CA ILE A 259 -1.26 -1.66 16.70
C ILE A 259 -0.11 -1.01 15.94
N CYS A 260 0.38 0.12 16.47
CA CYS A 260 1.56 0.81 15.97
C CYS A 260 2.77 0.47 16.82
N VAL A 261 3.89 0.11 16.18
CA VAL A 261 5.18 -0.20 16.83
C VAL A 261 6.32 0.53 16.13
N GLU A 262 7.49 0.61 16.77
CA GLU A 262 8.59 1.44 16.30
C GLU A 262 9.27 0.94 15.02
N GLY A 263 9.27 -0.37 14.76
CA GLY A 263 10.05 -0.91 13.65
C GLY A 263 9.50 -2.16 12.99
N ALA A 264 9.95 -2.42 11.75
CA ALA A 264 9.58 -3.59 10.97
C ALA A 264 9.77 -4.93 11.70
N PRO A 265 10.84 -5.15 12.50
CA PRO A 265 11.01 -6.39 13.27
C PRO A 265 9.89 -6.63 14.29
N ASP A 266 9.35 -5.57 14.86
CA ASP A 266 8.30 -5.66 15.88
C ASP A 266 6.95 -5.98 15.22
N VAL A 267 6.68 -5.36 14.06
CA VAL A 267 5.54 -5.73 13.21
C VAL A 267 5.60 -7.22 12.83
N LEU A 268 6.77 -7.69 12.35
CA LEU A 268 6.93 -9.10 12.00
C LEU A 268 6.75 -10.02 13.21
N ARG A 269 7.21 -9.61 14.39
CA ARG A 269 7.03 -10.40 15.61
C ARG A 269 5.56 -10.52 15.99
N LEU A 270 4.81 -9.42 15.96
CA LEU A 270 3.35 -9.45 16.20
C LEU A 270 2.65 -10.34 15.17
N GLN A 271 2.93 -10.14 13.88
CA GLN A 271 2.34 -10.97 12.83
C GLN A 271 2.71 -12.47 12.94
N SER A 272 3.90 -12.81 13.47
CA SER A 272 4.31 -14.20 13.63
C SER A 272 3.56 -14.94 14.74
N VAL A 273 2.91 -14.20 15.64
CA VAL A 273 2.07 -14.77 16.73
C VAL A 273 0.56 -14.53 16.48
N GLY A 274 0.20 -14.08 15.27
CA GLY A 274 -1.20 -13.97 14.84
C GLY A 274 -1.87 -12.61 15.12
N LEU A 275 -1.10 -11.58 15.47
CA LEU A 275 -1.59 -10.21 15.69
C LEU A 275 -1.37 -9.33 14.46
#